data_8e514fd9306ed08f40b1fbd18f665373
#
_entry.id   8e514fd9306ed08f40b1fbd18f665373
#
_cell.length_a   1.000
_cell.length_b   1.000
_cell.length_c   1.000
_cell.angle_alpha   90.00
_cell.angle_beta   90.00
_cell.angle_gamma   90.00
#
_symmetry.space_group_name_H-M   'P 1'
#
loop_
_entity.id
_entity.type
_entity.pdbx_description
1 polymer ?
#
loop_
_entity_poly.entity_id
_entity_poly.type
_entity_poly.pdbx_seq_one_letter_code
_entity_poly.pdbx_strand_id
1 'polypeptide(L)'
;FDIFWAEEPARRWDFDGLRQVSRNVSAAVASGENLNDIGQMYPLISQQAIDVANVGVGHSGITGARQVANMCYAYEIPVTMMNCPANFMAPLAAALPNHNMMEVVDPGREGAFESWDNHIEDGWIVMGNKPGLGIEVSEEKLEAMKAVDFGRKPGFPFPRREGAGLWIKDIEPGEVSWK
;
A
#
# COMPACT_ATOMS: atom_id res chain seq x y z
N PHE A 1 -5.22 -24.43 -10.20
CA PHE A 1 -5.12 -23.17 -10.88
C PHE A 1 -3.68 -22.67 -10.78
N ASP A 2 -3.15 -22.17 -11.88
CA ASP A 2 -1.82 -21.56 -11.94
C ASP A 2 -1.96 -20.06 -11.66
N ILE A 3 -2.00 -19.71 -10.38
CA ILE A 3 -2.11 -18.33 -9.92
C ILE A 3 -0.74 -17.79 -9.53
N PHE A 4 -0.48 -16.52 -9.83
CA PHE A 4 0.80 -15.89 -9.62
C PHE A 4 1.08 -15.66 -8.12
N TRP A 5 0.11 -15.11 -7.40
CA TRP A 5 0.18 -14.98 -5.95
C TRP A 5 -1.17 -15.13 -5.26
N ALA A 6 -1.14 -15.40 -3.95
CA ALA A 6 -2.27 -15.37 -3.04
C ALA A 6 -2.11 -14.17 -2.10
N GLU A 7 -3.04 -13.21 -2.19
CA GLU A 7 -2.99 -12.01 -1.38
C GLU A 7 -3.77 -12.17 -0.08
N GLU A 8 -3.13 -11.80 1.01
CA GLU A 8 -3.67 -11.85 2.38
C GLU A 8 -4.47 -13.13 2.71
N PRO A 9 -3.92 -14.33 2.42
CA PRO A 9 -4.65 -15.58 2.65
C PRO A 9 -4.89 -15.89 4.13
N ALA A 10 -4.18 -15.21 5.02
CA ALA A 10 -4.40 -15.16 6.46
C ALA A 10 -4.39 -13.70 6.93
N ARG A 11 -4.66 -13.47 8.20
CA ARG A 11 -4.61 -12.11 8.75
C ARG A 11 -3.19 -11.58 8.73
N ARG A 12 -3.01 -10.29 8.36
CA ARG A 12 -1.70 -9.65 8.20
C ARG A 12 -0.79 -9.68 9.45
N TRP A 13 -1.35 -9.89 10.62
CA TRP A 13 -0.59 -10.06 11.88
C TRP A 13 -0.47 -11.51 12.33
N ASP A 14 -1.04 -12.45 11.59
CA ASP A 14 -0.86 -13.88 11.80
C ASP A 14 0.32 -14.38 10.98
N PHE A 15 1.52 -14.03 11.45
CA PHE A 15 2.76 -14.33 10.74
C PHE A 15 3.01 -15.83 10.60
N ASP A 16 2.62 -16.61 11.60
CA ASP A 16 2.73 -18.07 11.55
C ASP A 16 1.75 -18.66 10.54
N GLY A 17 0.51 -18.17 10.49
CA GLY A 17 -0.48 -18.59 9.52
C GLY A 17 -0.06 -18.24 8.09
N LEU A 18 0.41 -17.02 7.85
CA LEU A 18 0.93 -16.60 6.54
C LEU A 18 2.10 -17.47 6.10
N ARG A 19 3.05 -17.75 7.01
CA ARG A 19 4.20 -18.64 6.74
C ARG A 19 3.77 -20.06 6.44
N GLN A 20 2.76 -20.57 7.14
CA GLN A 20 2.22 -21.91 6.87
C GLN A 20 1.61 -21.97 5.47
N VAL A 21 0.88 -20.93 5.06
CA VAL A 21 0.33 -20.87 3.71
C VAL A 21 1.46 -20.83 2.69
N SER A 22 2.43 -19.88 2.83
CA SER A 22 3.57 -19.75 1.91
C SER A 22 4.31 -21.07 1.68
N ARG A 23 4.51 -21.86 2.74
CA ARG A 23 5.24 -23.14 2.63
C ARG A 23 4.42 -24.31 2.03
N ASN A 24 3.11 -24.15 1.90
CA ASN A 24 2.22 -25.24 1.48
C ASN A 24 1.45 -24.96 0.19
N VAL A 25 1.65 -23.81 -0.44
CA VAL A 25 1.07 -23.47 -1.74
C VAL A 25 2.16 -23.16 -2.76
N SER A 26 1.86 -23.34 -4.03
CA SER A 26 2.80 -23.00 -5.12
C SER A 26 2.77 -21.51 -5.49
N ALA A 27 1.66 -20.82 -5.19
CA ALA A 27 1.53 -19.39 -5.41
C ALA A 27 2.34 -18.60 -4.37
N ALA A 28 2.98 -17.52 -4.77
CA ALA A 28 3.61 -16.62 -3.82
C ALA A 28 2.58 -16.02 -2.86
N VAL A 29 2.89 -15.92 -1.57
CA VAL A 29 2.03 -15.25 -0.59
C VAL A 29 2.42 -13.79 -0.49
N ALA A 30 1.48 -12.89 -0.78
CA ALA A 30 1.65 -11.46 -0.72
C ALA A 30 0.83 -10.86 0.44
N SER A 31 1.42 -9.96 1.20
CA SER A 31 0.73 -9.22 2.27
C SER A 31 1.52 -7.97 2.70
N GLY A 32 0.87 -7.10 3.47
CA GLY A 32 1.49 -5.93 4.07
C GLY A 32 0.85 -4.60 3.72
N GLU A 33 -0.03 -4.53 2.72
CA GLU A 33 -0.63 -3.29 2.21
C GLU A 33 -1.20 -2.38 3.31
N ASN A 34 -1.83 -3.00 4.31
CA ASN A 34 -2.51 -2.26 5.38
C ASN A 34 -1.66 -2.11 6.66
N LEU A 35 -0.37 -2.38 6.61
CA LEU A 35 0.57 -2.10 7.69
C LEU A 35 1.13 -0.69 7.52
N ASN A 36 1.13 0.09 8.60
CA ASN A 36 1.31 1.54 8.53
C ASN A 36 2.77 2.00 8.61
N ASP A 37 3.64 1.17 9.14
CA ASP A 37 5.03 1.54 9.40
C ASP A 37 6.00 0.35 9.32
N ILE A 38 7.29 0.69 9.33
CA ILE A 38 8.35 -0.30 9.25
C ILE A 38 8.36 -1.28 10.43
N GLY A 39 7.94 -0.85 11.62
CA GLY A 39 7.86 -1.71 12.80
C GLY A 39 6.81 -2.80 12.66
N GLN A 40 5.71 -2.50 11.98
CA GLN A 40 4.67 -3.48 11.68
C GLN A 40 5.08 -4.43 10.53
N MET A 41 5.84 -3.92 9.56
CA MET A 41 6.37 -4.72 8.45
C MET A 41 7.52 -5.65 8.88
N TYR A 42 8.30 -5.24 9.88
CA TYR A 42 9.49 -5.98 10.29
C TYR A 42 9.22 -7.44 10.68
N PRO A 43 8.21 -7.77 11.52
CA PRO A 43 7.93 -9.16 11.85
C PRO A 43 7.53 -10.00 10.65
N LEU A 44 6.76 -9.42 9.72
CA LEU A 44 6.31 -10.07 8.51
C LEU A 44 7.50 -10.50 7.63
N ILE A 45 8.49 -9.64 7.51
CA ILE A 45 9.69 -9.82 6.70
C ILE A 45 10.71 -10.71 7.44
N SER A 46 11.06 -10.35 8.67
CA SER A 46 12.11 -11.04 9.42
C SER A 46 11.77 -12.49 9.76
N GLN A 47 10.51 -12.80 9.87
CA GLN A 47 10.02 -14.16 10.06
C GLN A 47 9.79 -14.89 8.73
N GLN A 48 10.06 -14.27 7.59
CA GLN A 48 9.81 -14.85 6.26
C GLN A 48 8.37 -15.38 6.14
N ALA A 49 7.42 -14.57 6.56
CA ALA A 49 6.01 -14.94 6.57
C ALA A 49 5.32 -14.72 5.21
N ILE A 50 5.99 -14.03 4.30
CA ILE A 50 5.52 -13.69 2.96
C ILE A 50 6.61 -13.89 1.91
N ASP A 51 6.18 -14.04 0.67
CA ASP A 51 7.04 -14.15 -0.50
C ASP A 51 7.10 -12.83 -1.29
N VAL A 52 6.09 -11.96 -1.13
CA VAL A 52 6.01 -10.62 -1.74
C VAL A 52 5.49 -9.64 -0.71
N ALA A 53 6.17 -8.51 -0.54
CA ALA A 53 5.74 -7.45 0.37
C ALA A 53 4.89 -6.42 -0.38
N ASN A 54 3.62 -6.33 -0.02
CA ASN A 54 2.70 -5.30 -0.49
C ASN A 54 2.88 -4.02 0.34
N VAL A 55 3.38 -2.97 -0.29
CA VAL A 55 3.68 -1.70 0.38
C VAL A 55 2.59 -0.69 0.08
N GLY A 56 1.77 -0.41 1.05
CA GLY A 56 0.68 0.55 0.96
C GLY A 56 1.21 1.99 1.01
N VAL A 57 1.22 2.65 -0.11
CA VAL A 57 1.83 3.98 -0.26
C VAL A 57 1.13 5.04 0.57
N GLY A 58 -0.18 4.94 0.69
CA GLY A 58 -0.99 5.87 1.47
C GLY A 58 -0.63 5.89 2.96
N HIS A 59 -0.04 4.82 3.47
CA HIS A 59 0.31 4.68 4.89
C HIS A 59 1.79 4.94 5.16
N SER A 60 2.66 4.46 4.29
CA SER A 60 4.12 4.51 4.50
C SER A 60 4.76 5.77 3.91
N GLY A 61 4.14 6.39 2.91
CA GLY A 61 4.75 7.46 2.13
C GLY A 61 6.01 7.00 1.39
N ILE A 62 6.65 7.92 0.69
CA ILE A 62 7.86 7.63 -0.10
C ILE A 62 9.01 7.15 0.80
N THR A 63 9.23 7.84 1.92
CA THR A 63 10.33 7.51 2.84
C THR A 63 10.12 6.14 3.47
N GLY A 64 8.92 5.87 3.99
CA GLY A 64 8.60 4.59 4.61
C GLY A 64 8.64 3.44 3.59
N ALA A 65 8.08 3.64 2.41
CA ALA A 65 8.13 2.63 1.34
C ALA A 65 9.57 2.26 0.96
N ARG A 66 10.47 3.23 0.85
CA ARG A 66 11.89 2.98 0.60
C ARG A 66 12.56 2.22 1.74
N GLN A 67 12.25 2.54 2.99
CA GLN A 67 12.81 1.83 4.14
C GLN A 67 12.35 0.36 4.18
N VAL A 68 11.06 0.12 3.93
CA VAL A 68 10.52 -1.23 3.83
C VAL A 68 11.17 -1.99 2.66
N ALA A 69 11.28 -1.37 1.48
CA ALA A 69 11.91 -2.00 0.33
C ALA A 69 13.37 -2.39 0.58
N ASN A 70 14.15 -1.54 1.26
CA ASN A 70 15.53 -1.84 1.64
C ASN A 70 15.61 -3.02 2.63
N MET A 71 14.67 -3.07 3.57
CA MET A 71 14.58 -4.20 4.49
C MET A 71 14.22 -5.49 3.74
N CYS A 72 13.21 -5.44 2.87
CA CYS A 72 12.84 -6.57 2.02
C CYS A 72 14.00 -7.04 1.15
N TYR A 73 14.77 -6.11 0.58
CA TYR A 73 15.95 -6.44 -0.24
C TYR A 73 16.99 -7.26 0.53
N ALA A 74 17.21 -6.95 1.81
CA ALA A 74 18.12 -7.72 2.66
C ALA A 74 17.64 -9.16 2.93
N TYR A 75 16.35 -9.44 2.75
CA TYR A 75 15.75 -10.76 2.88
C TYR A 75 15.37 -11.40 1.54
N GLU A 76 15.82 -10.82 0.43
CA GLU A 76 15.50 -11.27 -0.94
C GLU A 76 14.00 -11.32 -1.26
N ILE A 77 13.22 -10.46 -0.60
CA ILE A 77 11.77 -10.35 -0.79
C ILE A 77 11.49 -9.22 -1.79
N PRO A 78 10.79 -9.50 -2.91
CA PRO A 78 10.31 -8.46 -3.81
C PRO A 78 9.22 -7.60 -3.17
N VAL A 79 9.10 -6.36 -3.64
CA VAL A 79 8.07 -5.43 -3.20
C VAL A 79 7.14 -5.05 -4.34
N THR A 80 5.86 -4.90 -4.00
CA THR A 80 4.82 -4.36 -4.88
C THR A 80 4.30 -3.06 -4.27
N MET A 81 4.21 -2.01 -5.07
CA MET A 81 3.58 -0.76 -4.65
C MET A 81 2.07 -0.85 -4.83
N MET A 82 1.33 -0.67 -3.74
CA MET A 82 -0.11 -0.82 -3.69
C MET A 82 -0.82 0.54 -3.62
N ASN A 83 -2.04 0.61 -4.16
CA ASN A 83 -2.90 1.80 -4.10
C ASN A 83 -2.23 3.09 -4.59
N CYS A 84 -1.67 3.07 -5.79
CA CYS A 84 -0.89 4.18 -6.33
C CYS A 84 -1.70 5.07 -7.29
N PRO A 85 -2.51 6.02 -6.81
CA PRO A 85 -3.24 6.93 -7.68
C PRO A 85 -2.27 7.78 -8.51
N ALA A 86 -2.60 8.05 -9.76
CA ALA A 86 -1.75 8.78 -10.71
C ALA A 86 -0.33 8.20 -10.86
N ASN A 87 -0.10 6.97 -10.43
CA ASN A 87 1.18 6.29 -10.46
C ASN A 87 2.32 7.11 -9.82
N PHE A 88 2.01 7.94 -8.81
CA PHE A 88 2.99 8.88 -8.24
C PHE A 88 4.20 8.20 -7.58
N MET A 89 4.10 6.91 -7.29
CA MET A 89 5.21 6.12 -6.75
C MET A 89 6.08 5.47 -7.83
N ALA A 90 5.75 5.63 -9.09
CA ALA A 90 6.51 5.03 -10.18
C ALA A 90 8.01 5.43 -10.19
N PRO A 91 8.40 6.69 -9.90
CA PRO A 91 9.81 7.06 -9.78
C PRO A 91 10.54 6.30 -8.66
N LEU A 92 9.89 6.08 -7.52
CA LEU A 92 10.47 5.26 -6.46
C LEU A 92 10.55 3.80 -6.87
N ALA A 93 9.47 3.25 -7.41
CA ALA A 93 9.41 1.87 -7.87
C ALA A 93 10.52 1.55 -8.89
N ALA A 94 10.72 2.44 -9.85
CA ALA A 94 11.79 2.32 -10.86
C ALA A 94 13.20 2.37 -10.25
N ALA A 95 13.38 2.99 -9.10
CA ALA A 95 14.67 3.10 -8.41
C ALA A 95 14.96 1.94 -7.45
N LEU A 96 13.99 1.05 -7.20
CA LEU A 96 14.14 -0.06 -6.27
C LEU A 96 14.60 -1.34 -6.99
N PRO A 97 15.69 -1.97 -6.54
CA PRO A 97 16.23 -3.17 -7.20
C PRO A 97 15.34 -4.40 -7.05
N ASN A 98 14.46 -4.41 -6.06
CA ASN A 98 13.55 -5.52 -5.74
C ASN A 98 12.07 -5.19 -6.00
N HIS A 99 11.78 -4.14 -6.76
CA HIS A 99 10.42 -3.85 -7.17
C HIS A 99 9.94 -4.87 -8.20
N ASN A 100 8.75 -5.41 -8.00
CA ASN A 100 8.14 -6.42 -8.86
C ASN A 100 7.06 -5.80 -9.76
N MET A 101 6.02 -5.24 -9.17
CA MET A 101 4.93 -4.61 -9.91
C MET A 101 4.24 -3.53 -9.07
N MET A 102 3.34 -2.79 -9.70
CA MET A 102 2.58 -1.73 -9.07
C MET A 102 1.08 -1.97 -9.29
N GLU A 103 0.31 -1.87 -8.22
CA GLU A 103 -1.14 -1.78 -8.35
C GLU A 103 -1.52 -0.37 -8.79
N VAL A 104 -2.11 -0.29 -9.99
CA VAL A 104 -2.60 0.96 -10.54
C VAL A 104 -4.05 1.15 -10.13
N VAL A 105 -4.27 2.13 -9.27
CA VAL A 105 -5.62 2.59 -8.94
C VAL A 105 -6.03 3.62 -9.98
N ASP A 106 -7.27 3.50 -10.48
CA ASP A 106 -7.85 4.30 -11.56
C ASP A 106 -7.26 5.72 -11.64
N PRO A 107 -6.51 6.03 -12.72
CA PRO A 107 -5.89 7.33 -12.90
C PRO A 107 -6.92 8.46 -13.09
N GLY A 108 -8.17 8.12 -13.37
CA GLY A 108 -9.29 9.05 -13.51
C GLY A 108 -9.88 9.53 -12.19
N ARG A 109 -9.40 9.04 -11.03
CA ARG A 109 -9.89 9.55 -9.74
C ARG A 109 -9.53 11.02 -9.60
N GLU A 110 -10.57 11.83 -9.55
CA GLU A 110 -10.43 13.25 -9.28
C GLU A 110 -9.77 13.49 -7.93
N GLY A 111 -8.74 14.30 -7.92
CA GLY A 111 -8.02 14.74 -6.75
C GLY A 111 -7.42 16.11 -7.02
N ALA A 112 -6.45 16.52 -6.22
CA ALA A 112 -5.72 17.76 -6.46
C ALA A 112 -4.77 17.69 -7.66
N PHE A 113 -4.58 16.50 -8.24
CA PHE A 113 -3.70 16.32 -9.39
C PHE A 113 -4.35 16.85 -10.66
N GLU A 114 -3.62 17.67 -11.39
CA GLU A 114 -4.04 18.21 -12.69
C GLU A 114 -3.51 17.35 -13.83
N SER A 115 -2.25 16.97 -13.76
CA SER A 115 -1.62 16.09 -14.72
C SER A 115 -0.46 15.31 -14.10
N TRP A 116 -0.08 14.24 -14.78
CA TRP A 116 1.14 13.47 -14.51
C TRP A 116 1.77 13.09 -15.85
N ASP A 117 3.07 12.92 -15.90
CA ASP A 117 3.82 12.70 -17.12
C ASP A 117 4.18 11.23 -17.38
N ASN A 118 3.60 10.31 -16.62
CA ASN A 118 3.69 8.88 -16.91
C ASN A 118 2.39 8.38 -17.55
N HIS A 119 2.48 7.28 -18.29
CA HIS A 119 1.33 6.61 -18.89
C HIS A 119 1.52 5.10 -18.85
N ILE A 120 0.45 4.37 -19.14
CA ILE A 120 0.48 2.91 -19.22
C ILE A 120 0.48 2.51 -20.67
N GLU A 121 1.44 1.69 -21.07
CA GLU A 121 1.57 1.11 -22.39
C GLU A 121 1.93 -0.37 -22.26
N ASP A 122 1.15 -1.24 -22.86
CA ASP A 122 1.33 -2.70 -22.85
C ASP A 122 1.55 -3.30 -21.44
N GLY A 123 0.87 -2.76 -20.43
CA GLY A 123 0.98 -3.20 -19.04
C GLY A 123 2.19 -2.64 -18.28
N TRP A 124 2.95 -1.75 -18.90
CA TRP A 124 4.08 -1.06 -18.29
C TRP A 124 3.76 0.40 -17.98
N ILE A 125 4.29 0.91 -16.89
CA ILE A 125 4.28 2.34 -16.61
C ILE A 125 5.50 2.96 -17.27
N VAL A 126 5.25 3.75 -18.33
CA VAL A 126 6.28 4.49 -19.03
C VAL A 126 6.49 5.82 -18.34
N MET A 127 7.70 6.05 -17.85
CA MET A 127 8.06 7.25 -17.10
C MET A 127 8.25 8.44 -18.03
N GLY A 128 7.80 9.62 -17.59
CA GLY A 128 8.09 10.88 -18.24
C GLY A 128 9.43 11.49 -17.81
N ASN A 129 9.64 12.75 -18.20
CA ASN A 129 10.88 13.48 -17.95
C ASN A 129 10.74 14.69 -17.01
N LYS A 130 9.55 14.94 -16.48
CA LYS A 130 9.33 16.03 -15.53
C LYS A 130 10.07 15.74 -14.22
N PRO A 131 10.60 16.78 -13.55
CA PRO A 131 11.31 16.59 -12.28
C PRO A 131 10.36 16.12 -11.15
N GLY A 132 10.95 15.53 -10.13
CA GLY A 132 10.24 15.05 -8.95
C GLY A 132 9.38 13.82 -9.26
N LEU A 133 8.10 13.88 -8.93
CA LEU A 133 7.14 12.81 -9.19
C LEU A 133 6.47 12.91 -10.57
N GLY A 134 6.80 13.92 -11.36
CA GLY A 134 6.16 14.17 -12.65
C GLY A 134 4.70 14.60 -12.54
N ILE A 135 4.27 15.11 -11.38
CA ILE A 135 2.88 15.46 -11.08
C ILE A 135 2.74 16.98 -11.02
N GLU A 136 1.67 17.48 -11.61
CA GLU A 136 1.21 18.86 -11.44
C GLU A 136 -0.01 18.86 -10.54
N VAL A 137 -0.07 19.84 -9.64
CA VAL A 137 -1.16 20.00 -8.69
C VAL A 137 -1.92 21.27 -9.04
N SER A 138 -3.25 21.18 -9.14
CA SER A 138 -4.10 22.34 -9.38
C SER A 138 -4.35 23.09 -8.08
N GLU A 139 -3.92 24.35 -8.02
CA GLU A 139 -4.18 25.24 -6.89
C GLU A 139 -5.70 25.45 -6.68
N GLU A 140 -6.47 25.56 -7.77
CA GLU A 140 -7.92 25.69 -7.68
C GLU A 140 -8.55 24.45 -7.03
N LYS A 141 -8.14 23.25 -7.46
CA LYS A 141 -8.63 22.00 -6.88
C LYS A 141 -8.21 21.87 -5.42
N LEU A 142 -6.98 22.28 -5.06
CA LEU A 142 -6.53 22.29 -3.68
C LEU A 142 -7.38 23.19 -2.78
N GLU A 143 -7.68 24.41 -3.23
CA GLU A 143 -8.54 25.32 -2.49
C GLU A 143 -9.97 24.78 -2.36
N ALA A 144 -10.51 24.19 -3.41
CA ALA A 144 -11.80 23.53 -3.36
C ALA A 144 -11.80 22.36 -2.36
N MET A 145 -10.72 21.56 -2.31
CA MET A 145 -10.57 20.47 -1.35
C MET A 145 -10.48 20.95 0.11
N LYS A 146 -9.88 22.11 0.37
CA LYS A 146 -9.84 22.70 1.72
C LYS A 146 -11.23 23.05 2.24
N ALA A 147 -12.15 23.40 1.34
CA ALA A 147 -13.54 23.72 1.68
C ALA A 147 -14.40 22.47 1.92
N VAL A 148 -13.92 21.29 1.52
CA VAL A 148 -14.60 20.03 1.77
C VAL A 148 -14.26 19.58 3.18
N ASP A 149 -15.30 19.49 4.02
CA ASP A 149 -15.17 18.82 5.31
C ASP A 149 -14.96 17.31 5.05
N PHE A 150 -13.71 16.90 5.04
CA PHE A 150 -13.34 15.47 5.08
C PHE A 150 -13.61 14.87 6.47
N GLY A 151 -14.57 15.46 7.21
CA GLY A 151 -14.99 14.97 8.49
C GLY A 151 -15.09 13.46 8.45
N ARG A 152 -14.41 12.78 9.36
CA ARG A 152 -14.44 11.33 9.47
C ARG A 152 -15.90 10.91 9.51
N LYS A 153 -16.41 10.46 8.35
CA LYS A 153 -17.73 9.83 8.36
C LYS A 153 -17.62 8.63 9.29
N PRO A 154 -18.35 8.61 10.38
CA PRO A 154 -18.36 7.43 11.24
C PRO A 154 -18.82 6.26 10.38
N GLY A 155 -18.06 5.21 10.40
CA GLY A 155 -18.43 3.96 9.76
C GLY A 155 -17.68 3.66 8.47
N PHE A 156 -16.97 2.59 8.50
CA PHE A 156 -16.55 1.90 7.31
C PHE A 156 -17.81 1.52 6.51
N PRO A 157 -17.86 1.71 5.18
CA PRO A 157 -19.08 1.46 4.39
C PRO A 157 -19.56 0.00 4.41
N PHE A 158 -18.78 -0.89 5.00
CA PHE A 158 -19.12 -2.31 5.13
C PHE A 158 -19.30 -2.68 6.60
N PRO A 159 -20.46 -3.20 7.01
CA PRO A 159 -20.64 -3.70 8.36
C PRO A 159 -19.68 -4.86 8.59
N ARG A 160 -18.78 -4.72 9.55
CA ARG A 160 -17.89 -5.77 9.98
C ARG A 160 -18.48 -6.52 11.17
N ARG A 161 -18.25 -7.81 11.26
CA ARG A 161 -18.61 -8.56 12.45
C ARG A 161 -17.88 -7.99 13.65
N GLU A 162 -18.54 -7.96 14.77
CA GLU A 162 -17.91 -7.72 16.07
C GLU A 162 -16.70 -8.67 16.22
N GLY A 163 -15.54 -8.14 16.61
CA GLY A 163 -14.30 -8.92 16.70
C GLY A 163 -13.56 -9.18 15.39
N ALA A 164 -13.95 -8.59 14.26
CA ALA A 164 -13.24 -8.75 12.98
C ALA A 164 -11.87 -8.00 12.92
N GLY A 165 -11.39 -7.49 14.03
CA GLY A 165 -9.98 -7.10 14.24
C GLY A 165 -9.50 -5.83 13.56
N LEU A 166 -10.34 -5.10 12.83
CA LEU A 166 -9.98 -3.84 12.18
C LEU A 166 -10.93 -2.69 12.53
N TRP A 167 -11.68 -2.84 13.60
CA TRP A 167 -12.46 -1.74 14.13
C TRP A 167 -11.58 -0.79 14.90
N ILE A 168 -11.48 0.42 14.37
CA ILE A 168 -11.38 1.58 15.22
C ILE A 168 -12.83 1.90 15.57
N LYS A 169 -13.30 1.44 16.72
CA LYS A 169 -14.53 1.95 17.31
C LYS A 169 -14.38 3.47 17.43
N ASP A 170 -15.40 4.22 17.07
CA ASP A 170 -15.41 5.64 17.37
C ASP A 170 -15.14 5.78 18.86
N ILE A 171 -13.97 6.31 19.19
CA ILE A 171 -13.58 6.55 20.57
C ILE A 171 -14.15 7.92 20.89
N GLU A 172 -15.13 7.97 21.78
CA GLU A 172 -15.60 9.23 22.34
C GLU A 172 -14.42 9.98 22.97
N PRO A 173 -14.36 11.33 22.81
CA PRO A 173 -13.28 12.10 23.39
C PRO A 173 -13.15 11.83 24.90
N GLY A 174 -12.07 11.16 25.30
CA GLY A 174 -11.81 10.76 26.69
C GLY A 174 -11.76 9.25 26.93
N GLU A 175 -12.23 8.41 26.00
CA GLU A 175 -12.02 6.96 26.04
C GLU A 175 -10.75 6.57 25.30
N VAL A 176 -9.67 6.42 26.01
CA VAL A 176 -8.46 5.75 25.48
C VAL A 176 -8.39 4.38 26.12
N SER A 177 -8.79 3.34 25.42
CA SER A 177 -8.50 2.00 25.87
C SER A 177 -7.49 1.36 24.93
N TRP A 178 -6.24 1.42 25.33
CA TRP A 178 -5.22 0.50 24.83
C TRP A 178 -5.28 -0.72 25.74
N LYS A 179 -5.86 -1.80 25.28
CA LYS A 179 -5.68 -3.14 25.82
C LYS A 179 -5.23 -4.05 24.72
#